data_891aab46075537a8e79396f8f3c7934a
#
_entry.id   891aab46075537a8e79396f8f3c7934a
#
_cell.length_a   1.000
_cell.length_b   1.000
_cell.length_c   1.000
_cell.angle_alpha   90.00
_cell.angle_beta   90.00
_cell.angle_gamma   90.00
#
_symmetry.space_group_name_H-M   'P 1'
#
loop_
_entity.id
_entity.type
_entity.pdbx_description
1 polymer ?
#
loop_
_entity_poly.entity_id
_entity_poly.type
_entity_poly.pdbx_seq_one_letter_code
_entity_poly.pdbx_strand_id
1 'polypeptide(L)'
;MSTEVAPPGEEEVGAVAVVSEHLTPDDRIWLLRSMLLMRGLEERAMSLYRQGRVPGSFYDGFGQEAVSAGAAFAMAPEDRLCILHRDLAAHVIRGVTPVRILAQYLGRAAGLTHGRDGNVHFGDRHLG
;
A
#
# COMPACT_ATOMS: atom_id res chain seq x y z
N MET A 1 46.69 -23.75 9.18
CA MET A 1 45.43 -24.45 9.57
C MET A 1 44.29 -23.50 9.29
N SER A 2 43.65 -23.64 8.13
CA SER A 2 42.49 -22.88 7.72
C SER A 2 41.26 -23.56 8.28
N THR A 3 40.55 -22.92 9.20
CA THR A 3 39.24 -23.38 9.68
C THR A 3 38.20 -22.97 8.64
N GLU A 4 37.81 -23.93 7.83
CA GLU A 4 36.67 -23.83 6.92
C GLU A 4 35.40 -23.80 7.76
N VAL A 5 34.71 -22.64 7.79
CA VAL A 5 33.42 -22.48 8.41
C VAL A 5 32.39 -23.05 7.43
N ALA A 6 31.74 -24.15 7.82
CA ALA A 6 30.64 -24.70 7.04
C ALA A 6 29.49 -23.67 6.91
N PRO A 7 28.81 -23.59 5.77
CA PRO A 7 27.65 -22.74 5.61
C PRO A 7 26.53 -23.21 6.59
N PRO A 8 25.73 -22.26 7.13
CA PRO A 8 24.58 -22.61 7.94
C PRO A 8 23.65 -23.52 7.14
N GLY A 9 23.26 -24.64 7.78
CA GLY A 9 22.36 -25.61 7.17
C GLY A 9 21.10 -24.91 6.65
N GLU A 10 20.62 -25.35 5.50
CA GLU A 10 19.30 -25.02 4.98
C GLU A 10 18.28 -25.55 6.01
N GLU A 11 17.88 -24.68 6.97
CA GLU A 11 16.64 -24.93 7.67
C GLU A 11 15.54 -24.94 6.61
N GLU A 12 14.93 -26.09 6.40
CA GLU A 12 13.67 -26.18 5.69
C GLU A 12 12.74 -25.12 6.31
N VAL A 13 12.53 -24.04 5.58
CA VAL A 13 11.46 -23.09 5.88
C VAL A 13 10.19 -23.91 5.71
N GLY A 14 9.73 -24.49 6.82
CA GLY A 14 8.51 -25.26 6.86
C GLY A 14 7.45 -24.46 6.14
N ALA A 15 6.79 -25.07 5.16
CA ALA A 15 5.74 -24.44 4.37
C ALA A 15 4.82 -23.70 5.38
N VAL A 16 4.88 -22.38 5.39
CA VAL A 16 3.96 -21.55 6.17
C VAL A 16 2.59 -21.99 5.70
N ALA A 17 1.89 -22.73 6.56
CA ALA A 17 0.55 -23.22 6.29
C ALA A 17 -0.27 -22.02 5.79
N VAL A 18 -0.76 -22.14 4.58
CA VAL A 18 -1.24 -21.02 3.78
C VAL A 18 -2.43 -20.40 4.49
N VAL A 19 -2.22 -19.28 5.17
CA VAL A 19 -3.26 -18.44 5.81
C VAL A 19 -4.39 -18.11 4.82
N SER A 20 -4.14 -18.27 3.52
CA SER A 20 -5.12 -18.14 2.45
C SER A 20 -6.31 -19.12 2.52
N GLU A 21 -6.23 -20.19 3.30
CA GLU A 21 -7.35 -21.14 3.48
C GLU A 21 -8.52 -20.53 4.25
N HIS A 22 -8.28 -19.46 5.01
CA HIS A 22 -9.32 -18.73 5.74
C HIS A 22 -10.01 -17.64 4.92
N LEU A 23 -9.49 -17.31 3.73
CA LEU A 23 -10.09 -16.31 2.86
C LEU A 23 -11.18 -16.92 1.99
N THR A 24 -12.35 -16.31 2.01
CA THR A 24 -13.41 -16.65 1.08
C THR A 24 -13.04 -16.29 -0.36
N PRO A 25 -13.72 -16.85 -1.38
CA PRO A 25 -13.54 -16.42 -2.76
C PRO A 25 -13.77 -14.90 -2.96
N ASP A 26 -14.72 -14.32 -2.26
CA ASP A 26 -15.03 -12.89 -2.34
C ASP A 26 -13.91 -12.04 -1.73
N ASP A 27 -13.33 -12.47 -0.61
CA ASP A 27 -12.16 -11.81 0.00
C ASP A 27 -10.98 -11.78 -0.97
N ARG A 28 -10.72 -12.89 -1.64
CA ARG A 28 -9.63 -12.99 -2.63
C ARG A 28 -9.84 -12.07 -3.81
N ILE A 29 -11.06 -11.99 -4.34
CA ILE A 29 -11.42 -11.07 -5.41
C ILE A 29 -11.27 -9.62 -4.94
N TRP A 30 -11.75 -9.31 -3.75
CA TRP A 30 -11.67 -7.97 -3.19
C TRP A 30 -10.23 -7.52 -2.95
N LEU A 31 -9.37 -8.38 -2.39
CA LEU A 31 -7.95 -8.14 -2.22
C LEU A 31 -7.25 -7.91 -3.56
N LEU A 32 -7.51 -8.77 -4.56
CA LEU A 32 -6.94 -8.61 -5.89
C LEU A 32 -7.35 -7.27 -6.52
N ARG A 33 -8.64 -6.91 -6.42
CA ARG A 33 -9.13 -5.61 -6.91
C ARG A 33 -8.42 -4.44 -6.24
N SER A 34 -8.20 -4.52 -4.92
CA SER A 34 -7.51 -3.48 -4.15
C SER A 34 -6.04 -3.34 -4.57
N MET A 35 -5.36 -4.46 -4.79
CA MET A 35 -3.98 -4.46 -5.31
C MET A 35 -3.89 -3.86 -6.72
N LEU A 36 -4.80 -4.26 -7.62
CA LEU A 36 -4.88 -3.71 -8.98
C LEU A 36 -5.21 -2.21 -8.98
N LEU A 37 -6.09 -1.78 -8.09
CA LEU A 37 -6.42 -0.36 -7.94
C LEU A 37 -5.23 0.44 -7.43
N MET A 38 -4.49 -0.05 -6.43
CA MET A 38 -3.24 0.56 -5.97
C MET A 38 -2.26 0.70 -7.14
N ARG A 39 -2.00 -0.39 -7.88
CA ARG A 39 -1.11 -0.39 -9.04
C ARG A 39 -1.51 0.67 -10.05
N GLY A 40 -2.78 0.71 -10.46
CA GLY A 40 -3.28 1.68 -11.44
C GLY A 40 -3.19 3.13 -10.97
N LEU A 41 -3.44 3.38 -9.67
CA LEU A 41 -3.28 4.71 -9.06
C LEU A 41 -1.83 5.17 -9.07
N GLU A 42 -0.90 4.30 -8.70
CA GLU A 42 0.53 4.62 -8.67
C GLU A 42 1.11 4.80 -10.07
N GLU A 43 0.74 3.95 -11.03
CA GLU A 43 1.11 4.13 -12.44
C GLU A 43 0.64 5.47 -12.98
N ARG A 44 -0.60 5.84 -12.66
CA ARG A 44 -1.15 7.13 -13.06
C ARG A 44 -0.43 8.29 -12.37
N ALA A 45 -0.19 8.20 -11.07
CA ALA A 45 0.52 9.21 -10.31
C ALA A 45 1.98 9.36 -10.81
N MET A 46 2.67 8.25 -11.08
CA MET A 46 4.01 8.25 -11.67
C MET A 46 4.03 8.92 -13.04
N SER A 47 3.04 8.65 -13.88
CA SER A 47 2.91 9.32 -15.17
C SER A 47 2.75 10.83 -15.03
N LEU A 48 1.93 11.28 -14.08
CA LEU A 48 1.73 12.69 -13.77
C LEU A 48 2.99 13.34 -13.15
N TYR A 49 3.71 12.59 -12.31
CA TYR A 49 4.98 13.04 -11.73
C TYR A 49 6.04 13.28 -12.80
N ARG A 50 6.21 12.35 -13.74
CA ARG A 50 7.14 12.50 -14.88
C ARG A 50 6.78 13.69 -15.80
N GLN A 51 5.52 14.11 -15.80
CA GLN A 51 5.06 15.32 -16.49
C GLN A 51 5.26 16.61 -15.67
N GLY A 52 5.88 16.54 -14.48
CA GLY A 52 6.07 17.68 -13.57
C GLY A 52 4.76 18.19 -12.92
N ARG A 53 3.70 17.40 -12.92
CA ARG A 53 2.39 17.81 -12.40
C ARG A 53 2.17 17.45 -10.92
N VAL A 54 2.98 16.57 -10.37
CA VAL A 54 2.96 16.21 -8.95
C VAL A 54 4.07 16.99 -8.25
N PRO A 55 3.76 17.88 -7.30
CA PRO A 55 4.77 18.62 -6.56
C PRO A 55 5.51 17.70 -5.58
N GLY A 56 6.77 18.00 -5.33
CA GLY A 56 7.62 17.26 -4.39
C GLY A 56 8.13 15.92 -4.94
N SER A 57 8.40 15.00 -4.04
CA SER A 57 8.88 13.65 -4.37
C SER A 57 7.73 12.68 -4.57
N PHE A 58 7.94 11.65 -5.36
CA PHE A 58 6.99 10.54 -5.53
C PHE A 58 7.67 9.23 -5.16
N TYR A 59 7.01 8.44 -4.33
CA TYR A 59 7.44 7.11 -3.91
C TYR A 59 6.33 6.13 -4.23
N ASP A 60 6.64 5.15 -5.06
CA ASP A 60 5.70 4.06 -5.38
C ASP A 60 5.90 2.84 -4.48
N GLY A 61 4.87 2.03 -4.39
CA GLY A 61 4.85 0.75 -3.71
C GLY A 61 4.78 -0.42 -4.68
N PHE A 62 5.31 -0.28 -5.89
CA PHE A 62 5.30 -1.34 -6.88
C PHE A 62 5.93 -2.62 -6.34
N GLY A 63 5.19 -3.73 -6.39
CA GLY A 63 5.58 -5.02 -5.84
C GLY A 63 5.22 -5.22 -4.36
N GLN A 64 4.71 -4.20 -3.65
CA GLN A 64 4.30 -4.27 -2.26
C GLN A 64 2.76 -4.29 -2.07
N GLU A 65 2.00 -4.38 -3.16
CA GLU A 65 0.54 -4.29 -3.12
C GLU A 65 -0.08 -5.32 -2.20
N ALA A 66 0.42 -6.56 -2.23
CA ALA A 66 -0.10 -7.64 -1.39
C ALA A 66 0.19 -7.42 0.11
N VAL A 67 1.36 -6.84 0.44
CA VAL A 67 1.71 -6.51 1.83
C VAL A 67 0.77 -5.44 2.38
N SER A 68 0.63 -4.34 1.64
CA SER A 68 -0.21 -3.22 2.01
C SER A 68 -1.69 -3.61 2.09
N ALA A 69 -2.19 -4.35 1.09
CA ALA A 69 -3.57 -4.82 1.06
C ALA A 69 -3.86 -5.83 2.16
N GLY A 70 -3.00 -6.84 2.34
CA GLY A 70 -3.20 -7.90 3.31
C GLY A 70 -3.16 -7.39 4.75
N ALA A 71 -2.21 -6.50 5.08
CA ALA A 71 -2.11 -5.90 6.39
C ALA A 71 -3.39 -5.11 6.76
N ALA A 72 -3.85 -4.25 5.86
CA ALA A 72 -5.06 -3.45 6.12
C ALA A 72 -6.34 -4.28 6.14
N PHE A 73 -6.40 -5.38 5.38
CA PHE A 73 -7.53 -6.31 5.39
C PHE A 73 -7.65 -7.06 6.71
N ALA A 74 -6.53 -7.40 7.33
CA ALA A 74 -6.50 -8.13 8.60
C ALA A 74 -6.86 -7.27 9.83
N MET A 75 -6.97 -5.94 9.68
CA MET A 75 -7.26 -5.01 10.76
C MET A 75 -8.75 -4.93 11.06
N ALA A 76 -9.07 -4.75 12.35
CA ALA A 76 -10.42 -4.44 12.79
C ALA A 76 -10.82 -2.98 12.43
N PRO A 77 -12.11 -2.67 12.35
CA PRO A 77 -12.58 -1.31 12.03
C PRO A 77 -12.07 -0.22 12.98
N GLU A 78 -11.88 -0.55 14.26
CA GLU A 78 -11.40 0.33 15.32
C GLU A 78 -9.88 0.53 15.34
N ASP A 79 -9.13 -0.31 14.63
CA ASP A 79 -7.67 -0.20 14.54
C ASP A 79 -7.25 1.07 13.80
N ARG A 80 -6.06 1.56 14.12
CA ARG A 80 -5.46 2.74 13.51
C ARG A 80 -4.28 2.36 12.64
N LEU A 81 -4.23 2.94 11.45
CA LEU A 81 -3.12 2.80 10.52
C LEU A 81 -2.06 3.87 10.73
N CYS A 82 -0.82 3.43 10.82
CA CYS A 82 0.34 4.31 10.72
C CYS A 82 1.25 3.75 9.62
N ILE A 83 1.08 4.22 8.41
CA ILE A 83 1.69 3.65 7.20
C ILE A 83 2.73 4.57 6.58
N LEU A 84 3.53 3.99 5.70
CA LEU A 84 4.53 4.70 4.91
C LEU A 84 3.98 5.11 3.53
N HIS A 85 4.76 5.87 2.80
CA HIS A 85 4.40 6.39 1.46
C HIS A 85 4.06 5.29 0.44
N ARG A 86 4.55 4.06 0.64
CA ARG A 86 4.40 2.93 -0.28
C ARG A 86 3.21 2.02 0.03
N ASP A 87 2.41 2.37 1.03
CA ASP A 87 1.32 1.52 1.51
C ASP A 87 -0.05 2.02 1.04
N LEU A 88 -0.13 2.49 -0.21
CA LEU A 88 -1.32 3.14 -0.75
C LEU A 88 -2.56 2.23 -0.75
N ALA A 89 -2.38 0.90 -0.91
CA ALA A 89 -3.50 -0.04 -0.84
C ALA A 89 -4.20 -0.01 0.53
N ALA A 90 -3.48 0.23 1.61
CA ALA A 90 -4.07 0.34 2.94
C ALA A 90 -5.07 1.50 3.03
N HIS A 91 -4.75 2.65 2.44
CA HIS A 91 -5.69 3.76 2.35
C HIS A 91 -6.94 3.42 1.52
N VAL A 92 -6.75 2.71 0.39
CA VAL A 92 -7.86 2.27 -0.47
C VAL A 92 -8.80 1.33 0.30
N ILE A 93 -8.23 0.37 1.02
CA ILE A 93 -8.97 -0.61 1.82
C ILE A 93 -9.74 0.05 2.95
N ARG A 94 -9.17 1.07 3.56
CA ARG A 94 -9.84 1.87 4.60
C ARG A 94 -10.87 2.87 4.04
N GLY A 95 -11.07 2.92 2.72
CA GLY A 95 -12.15 3.68 2.07
C GLY A 95 -11.74 5.05 1.50
N VAL A 96 -10.45 5.37 1.44
CA VAL A 96 -10.00 6.58 0.74
C VAL A 96 -10.22 6.40 -0.77
N THR A 97 -11.00 7.28 -1.36
CA THR A 97 -11.35 7.15 -2.78
C THR A 97 -10.19 7.52 -3.71
N PRO A 98 -10.10 6.88 -4.90
CA PRO A 98 -9.10 7.20 -5.93
C PRO A 98 -9.02 8.69 -6.28
N VAL A 99 -10.17 9.36 -6.33
CA VAL A 99 -10.23 10.80 -6.62
C VAL A 99 -9.52 11.63 -5.54
N ARG A 100 -9.74 11.32 -4.26
CA ARG A 100 -9.07 12.01 -3.16
C ARG A 100 -7.57 11.77 -3.16
N ILE A 101 -7.14 10.53 -3.47
CA ILE A 101 -5.72 10.17 -3.57
C ILE A 101 -5.03 10.95 -4.70
N LEU A 102 -5.59 10.94 -5.91
CA LEU A 102 -5.00 11.68 -7.03
C LEU A 102 -5.06 13.20 -6.81
N ALA A 103 -6.13 13.70 -6.20
CA ALA A 103 -6.22 15.11 -5.82
C ALA A 103 -5.13 15.49 -4.79
N GLN A 104 -4.82 14.59 -3.87
CA GLN A 104 -3.73 14.77 -2.90
C GLN A 104 -2.38 14.88 -3.61
N TYR A 105 -2.03 13.93 -4.48
CA TYR A 105 -0.79 13.98 -5.26
C TYR A 105 -0.66 15.26 -6.10
N LEU A 106 -1.77 15.77 -6.61
CA LEU A 106 -1.80 16.98 -7.43
C LEU A 106 -1.88 18.28 -6.62
N GLY A 107 -1.83 18.22 -5.28
CA GLY A 107 -1.94 19.39 -4.40
C GLY A 107 -3.28 20.13 -4.55
N ARG A 108 -4.38 19.41 -4.80
CA ARG A 108 -5.70 20.00 -5.00
C ARG A 108 -6.50 20.08 -3.70
N ALA A 109 -7.40 21.06 -3.63
CA ALA A 109 -8.28 21.26 -2.47
C ALA A 109 -9.18 20.04 -2.17
N ALA A 110 -9.50 19.22 -3.16
CA ALA A 110 -10.23 17.95 -2.98
C ALA A 110 -9.39 16.82 -2.36
N GLY A 111 -8.07 17.00 -2.22
CA GLY A 111 -7.18 16.08 -1.51
C GLY A 111 -7.39 16.12 0.00
N LEU A 112 -6.84 15.15 0.72
CA LEU A 112 -7.05 14.99 2.16
C LEU A 112 -6.45 16.12 2.99
N THR A 113 -5.37 16.75 2.52
CA THR A 113 -4.76 17.93 3.15
C THR A 113 -5.26 19.26 2.59
N HIS A 114 -6.29 19.23 1.76
CA HIS A 114 -6.88 20.42 1.12
C HIS A 114 -5.85 21.25 0.32
N GLY A 115 -4.89 20.59 -0.31
CA GLY A 115 -3.84 21.22 -1.10
C GLY A 115 -2.70 21.86 -0.30
N ARG A 116 -2.64 21.61 1.02
CA ARG A 116 -1.58 22.16 1.89
C ARG A 116 -0.28 21.33 1.82
N ASP A 117 -0.41 20.08 1.43
CA ASP A 117 0.70 19.14 1.25
C ASP A 117 0.42 18.24 0.04
N GLY A 118 1.49 17.69 -0.53
CA GLY A 118 1.44 16.71 -1.59
C GLY A 118 1.80 15.32 -1.08
N ASN A 119 1.98 14.37 -2.02
CA ASN A 119 2.37 13.00 -1.67
C ASN A 119 1.40 12.30 -0.70
N VAL A 120 1.84 11.20 -0.07
CA VAL A 120 1.05 10.40 0.88
C VAL A 120 1.28 10.88 2.33
N HIS A 121 1.38 12.19 2.54
CA HIS A 121 1.47 12.81 3.86
C HIS A 121 0.09 13.16 4.38
N PHE A 122 -0.77 12.19 4.58
CA PHE A 122 -2.13 12.43 5.05
C PHE A 122 -2.63 11.32 5.96
N GLY A 123 -3.67 11.64 6.70
CA GLY A 123 -4.49 10.69 7.43
C GLY A 123 -5.94 11.12 7.37
N ASP A 124 -6.84 10.17 7.47
CA ASP A 124 -8.28 10.44 7.61
C ASP A 124 -8.75 9.89 8.97
N ARG A 125 -9.03 10.78 9.91
CA ARG A 125 -9.40 10.41 11.28
C ARG A 125 -10.71 9.64 11.38
N HIS A 126 -11.54 9.66 10.34
CA HIS A 126 -12.81 8.94 10.28
C HIS A 126 -12.63 7.51 9.74
N LEU A 127 -11.51 7.26 9.07
CA LEU A 127 -11.21 5.95 8.47
C LEU A 127 -10.19 5.14 9.28
N GLY A 128 -9.57 5.74 10.26
CA GLY A 128 -8.62 5.06 11.15
C GLY A 128 -7.15 5.26 10.86
#